data_547ab92fd29c8dccd81b676644957fe2
#
_entry.id   547ab92fd29c8dccd81b676644957fe2
#
_cell.length_a   1.000
_cell.length_b   1.000
_cell.length_c   1.000
_cell.angle_alpha   90.00
_cell.angle_beta   90.00
_cell.angle_gamma   90.00
#
_symmetry.space_group_name_H-M   'P 1'
#
loop_
_entity.id
_entity.type
_entity.pdbx_description
1 polymer ?
#
loop_
_entity_poly.entity_id
_entity_poly.type
_entity_poly.pdbx_seq_one_letter_code
_entity_poly.pdbx_strand_id
1 'polypeptide(L)'
;MTTHERNEQLKIIHKHRNAIFSKGVKVLMVLIFTLSLFQSNPKEIVNAATPINFTGPELVGNPTNSSITINIVPDANIEYHYQYGTVSGTYPNQTANFTATANQPDEISIAGLVANTRYYYRMRYHAPGDGMDDWVVRDEHSFMTQRAPGETFVFTVTSDSHNASASNTGFVNAMNNINADHPDFHIDIGDTQFAEFTRNSSIQTNLNTAYKEYRATTHFGAFGHSTPVFLSTGNHEEEEGWNLDDSYSRGVANIQARKAFFPTPVEDGVFYTGNTDPLAAIDEATYGDELREDYYAWEWGDALFVVIDPFQYTMNLPYAPGTAGEENDDSQDGNQWSWTLVAEQFQWLKQTLENSDAKYKFMFSHNMLGGINRTVVGVGAGYVRGGAEAARYYEWGGKDAYEEDVFNDFRDPEDFGTKPIHQLMVENGVSAYFHGHDHQYVYELRDGIVYQEVPSPAMTGSGFSGIYTVGTYEDYETVAMCSNAGHLRITVSPEQATVVYVNSGSVTCTPSSFTRSYTIAPNTPVEGILGDVNGDGNSNSSDALIVLSGDAGMDISSFCPINCGDVNSDSLVNSTDALAILSFDAGLTVPFPLGSAGCPASITQPAGCNP
;
A
#
# COMPACT_ATOMS: atom_id res chain seq x y z
N MET A 1 21.37 -81.88 23.69
CA MET A 1 20.60 -81.13 24.69
C MET A 1 19.20 -80.88 24.14
N THR A 2 18.22 -81.49 24.74
CA THR A 2 16.82 -81.41 24.33
C THR A 2 16.20 -80.11 24.81
N THR A 3 15.16 -79.66 24.16
CA THR A 3 14.42 -78.46 24.49
C THR A 3 13.92 -78.40 25.95
N HIS A 4 13.88 -79.54 26.62
CA HIS A 4 13.48 -79.60 28.00
C HIS A 4 14.55 -79.21 28.99
N GLU A 5 15.82 -79.54 28.70
CA GLU A 5 16.98 -79.15 29.53
C GLU A 5 17.30 -77.63 29.47
N ARG A 6 16.97 -77.00 28.34
CA ARG A 6 17.13 -75.53 28.17
C ARG A 6 16.12 -74.70 29.00
N ASN A 7 14.91 -75.24 29.18
CA ASN A 7 13.85 -74.55 29.93
C ASN A 7 14.04 -74.68 31.45
N GLU A 8 14.69 -75.74 31.95
CA GLU A 8 15.02 -75.87 33.39
C GLU A 8 16.22 -74.96 33.76
N GLN A 9 17.21 -74.83 32.93
CA GLN A 9 18.34 -73.94 33.17
C GLN A 9 17.88 -72.44 33.17
N LEU A 10 16.93 -72.07 32.32
CA LEU A 10 16.36 -70.75 32.30
C LEU A 10 15.52 -70.39 33.54
N LYS A 11 14.84 -71.37 34.11
CA LYS A 11 14.07 -71.22 35.37
C LYS A 11 14.98 -70.99 36.58
N ILE A 12 16.12 -71.65 36.64
CA ILE A 12 17.09 -71.52 37.77
C ILE A 12 17.79 -70.12 37.70
N ILE A 13 18.14 -69.64 36.52
CA ILE A 13 18.74 -68.31 36.31
C ILE A 13 17.72 -67.23 36.65
N HIS A 14 16.46 -67.36 36.29
CA HIS A 14 15.42 -66.41 36.62
C HIS A 14 15.08 -66.32 38.11
N LYS A 15 15.17 -67.42 38.83
CA LYS A 15 14.89 -67.49 40.29
C LYS A 15 16.00 -66.82 41.11
N HIS A 16 17.26 -66.92 40.69
CA HIS A 16 18.40 -66.24 41.38
C HIS A 16 18.52 -64.74 41.05
N ARG A 17 18.18 -64.34 39.81
CA ARG A 17 18.15 -62.91 39.46
C ARG A 17 17.05 -62.12 40.19
N ASN A 18 15.86 -62.71 40.40
CA ASN A 18 14.78 -62.03 41.11
C ASN A 18 15.01 -61.91 42.61
N ALA A 19 15.82 -62.84 43.24
CA ALA A 19 16.17 -62.77 44.68
C ALA A 19 17.23 -61.70 44.98
N ILE A 20 18.15 -61.41 44.05
CA ILE A 20 19.19 -60.38 44.22
C ILE A 20 18.60 -58.98 43.90
N PHE A 21 17.70 -58.87 42.91
CA PHE A 21 17.04 -57.63 42.57
C PHE A 21 16.04 -57.14 43.63
N SER A 22 15.34 -58.06 44.33
CA SER A 22 14.34 -57.66 45.33
C SER A 22 14.97 -57.14 46.64
N LYS A 23 16.20 -57.54 46.98
CA LYS A 23 16.91 -57.01 48.15
C LYS A 23 17.64 -55.69 47.85
N GLY A 24 18.22 -55.52 46.66
CA GLY A 24 18.88 -54.28 46.25
C GLY A 24 17.88 -53.14 46.03
N VAL A 25 16.71 -53.40 45.43
CA VAL A 25 15.69 -52.39 45.19
C VAL A 25 15.00 -51.92 46.47
N LYS A 26 14.83 -52.78 47.47
CA LYS A 26 14.27 -52.36 48.77
C LYS A 26 15.22 -51.49 49.59
N VAL A 27 16.52 -51.71 49.52
CA VAL A 27 17.51 -50.87 50.20
C VAL A 27 17.70 -49.52 49.45
N LEU A 28 17.65 -49.55 48.14
CA LEU A 28 17.71 -48.32 47.32
C LEU A 28 16.46 -47.44 47.44
N MET A 29 15.26 -48.04 47.48
CA MET A 29 14.01 -47.29 47.73
C MET A 29 13.93 -46.69 49.13
N VAL A 30 14.45 -47.35 50.17
CA VAL A 30 14.48 -46.79 51.53
C VAL A 30 15.49 -45.67 51.63
N LEU A 31 16.65 -45.72 50.93
CA LEU A 31 17.61 -44.63 50.89
C LEU A 31 17.11 -43.44 50.06
N ILE A 32 16.36 -43.66 48.98
CA ILE A 32 15.74 -42.60 48.18
C ILE A 32 14.59 -41.94 48.94
N PHE A 33 13.80 -42.73 49.72
CA PHE A 33 12.69 -42.18 50.51
C PHE A 33 13.19 -41.42 51.78
N THR A 34 14.35 -41.74 52.33
CA THR A 34 14.90 -41.01 53.46
C THR A 34 15.73 -39.76 53.03
N LEU A 35 16.25 -39.68 51.79
CA LEU A 35 16.87 -38.47 51.27
C LEU A 35 15.85 -37.49 50.70
N SER A 36 14.63 -37.95 50.31
CA SER A 36 13.58 -37.05 49.82
C SER A 36 12.73 -36.41 50.92
N LEU A 37 12.97 -36.74 52.20
CA LEU A 37 12.23 -36.17 53.34
C LEU A 37 12.97 -34.98 54.00
N PHE A 38 14.11 -34.54 53.47
CA PHE A 38 14.87 -33.38 53.99
C PHE A 38 15.30 -32.34 52.96
N GLN A 39 14.70 -32.35 51.76
CA GLN A 39 14.68 -31.19 50.90
C GLN A 39 13.22 -30.73 50.73
N SER A 40 12.71 -30.04 51.71
CA SER A 40 11.66 -29.07 51.51
C SER A 40 12.32 -27.85 50.82
N ASN A 41 12.60 -28.00 49.52
CA ASN A 41 12.58 -26.79 48.70
C ASN A 41 11.19 -26.20 48.88
N PRO A 42 11.06 -24.91 49.30
CA PRO A 42 9.80 -24.25 49.12
C PRO A 42 9.47 -24.47 47.64
N LYS A 43 8.34 -25.12 47.33
CA LYS A 43 7.75 -24.97 46.02
C LYS A 43 7.55 -23.45 45.90
N GLU A 44 8.46 -22.79 45.19
CA GLU A 44 8.07 -21.56 44.54
C GLU A 44 6.77 -21.93 43.84
N ILE A 45 5.69 -21.37 44.30
CA ILE A 45 4.44 -21.32 43.54
C ILE A 45 4.83 -20.40 42.41
N VAL A 46 5.35 -20.98 41.32
CA VAL A 46 5.43 -20.28 40.05
C VAL A 46 3.95 -20.03 39.73
N ASN A 47 3.46 -18.88 40.11
CA ASN A 47 2.22 -18.38 39.59
C ASN A 47 2.43 -18.30 38.08
N ALA A 48 1.88 -19.27 37.36
CA ALA A 48 1.87 -19.18 35.91
C ALA A 48 1.23 -17.84 35.57
N ALA A 49 1.94 -17.01 34.82
CA ALA A 49 1.41 -15.72 34.38
C ALA A 49 0.01 -15.93 33.79
N THR A 50 -0.94 -15.10 34.19
CA THR A 50 -2.32 -15.21 33.72
C THR A 50 -2.38 -14.80 32.27
N PRO A 51 -2.81 -15.66 31.33
CA PRO A 51 -2.99 -15.27 29.94
C PRO A 51 -3.97 -14.10 29.83
N ILE A 52 -3.59 -13.07 29.13
CA ILE A 52 -4.39 -11.88 28.81
C ILE A 52 -4.83 -12.00 27.36
N ASN A 53 -6.09 -11.63 27.07
CA ASN A 53 -6.57 -11.60 25.70
C ASN A 53 -6.22 -10.26 25.04
N PHE A 54 -6.29 -10.28 23.71
CA PHE A 54 -6.05 -9.11 22.88
C PHE A 54 -7.15 -8.98 21.84
N THR A 55 -7.47 -7.76 21.46
CA THR A 55 -8.33 -7.50 20.31
C THR A 55 -7.54 -7.76 19.02
N GLY A 56 -7.60 -9.00 18.55
CA GLY A 56 -6.81 -9.48 17.43
C GLY A 56 -5.33 -9.75 17.75
N PRO A 57 -4.54 -10.12 16.75
CA PRO A 57 -3.09 -10.20 16.85
C PRO A 57 -2.45 -8.81 16.89
N GLU A 58 -1.14 -8.75 17.01
CA GLU A 58 -0.34 -7.59 16.66
C GLU A 58 -0.65 -7.17 15.22
N LEU A 59 -0.71 -5.87 14.93
CA LEU A 59 -0.72 -5.36 13.57
C LEU A 59 0.57 -4.60 13.31
N VAL A 60 1.25 -4.95 12.22
CA VAL A 60 2.45 -4.24 11.76
C VAL A 60 2.09 -3.21 10.69
N GLY A 61 2.79 -2.08 10.67
CA GLY A 61 2.63 -1.03 9.68
C GLY A 61 3.86 -0.12 9.60
N ASN A 62 3.81 0.86 8.73
CA ASN A 62 4.89 1.82 8.51
C ASN A 62 6.26 1.17 8.37
N PRO A 63 6.42 0.16 7.48
CA PRO A 63 7.71 -0.44 7.24
C PRO A 63 8.63 0.55 6.52
N THR A 64 9.84 0.73 7.05
CA THR A 64 10.87 1.54 6.38
C THR A 64 12.10 0.70 6.04
N ASN A 65 13.16 1.34 5.61
CA ASN A 65 14.46 0.69 5.45
C ASN A 65 15.13 0.34 6.79
N SER A 66 14.63 0.87 7.91
CA SER A 66 15.28 0.75 9.22
C SER A 66 14.34 0.60 10.40
N SER A 67 13.02 0.51 10.17
CA SER A 67 12.03 0.41 11.24
C SER A 67 10.76 -0.33 10.82
N ILE A 68 9.97 -0.71 11.83
CA ILE A 68 8.59 -1.20 11.71
C ILE A 68 7.79 -0.71 12.91
N THR A 69 6.54 -0.35 12.71
CA THR A 69 5.62 0.00 13.78
C THR A 69 4.70 -1.18 14.10
N ILE A 70 4.43 -1.42 15.38
CA ILE A 70 3.54 -2.49 15.86
C ILE A 70 2.49 -1.91 16.78
N ASN A 71 1.23 -2.19 16.47
CA ASN A 71 0.06 -1.76 17.23
C ASN A 71 -0.62 -2.96 17.90
N ILE A 72 -0.99 -2.82 19.19
CA ILE A 72 -1.68 -3.84 19.99
C ILE A 72 -2.87 -3.23 20.74
N VAL A 73 -3.83 -4.09 21.14
CA VAL A 73 -4.95 -3.71 22.01
C VAL A 73 -5.16 -4.83 23.03
N PRO A 74 -4.55 -4.77 24.23
CA PRO A 74 -4.77 -5.74 25.30
C PRO A 74 -6.09 -5.53 26.02
N ASP A 75 -6.71 -6.58 26.60
CA ASP A 75 -7.93 -6.47 27.41
C ASP A 75 -7.65 -6.15 28.89
N ALA A 76 -6.38 -6.14 29.30
CA ALA A 76 -5.91 -5.79 30.63
C ALA A 76 -4.63 -4.94 30.54
N ASN A 77 -4.28 -4.25 31.62
CA ASN A 77 -2.99 -3.56 31.69
C ASN A 77 -1.86 -4.57 31.63
N ILE A 78 -0.84 -4.28 30.85
CA ILE A 78 0.35 -5.14 30.69
C ILE A 78 1.65 -4.32 30.75
N GLU A 79 2.73 -4.97 31.13
CA GLU A 79 4.09 -4.63 30.75
C GLU A 79 4.53 -5.61 29.66
N TYR A 80 5.19 -5.12 28.61
CA TYR A 80 5.57 -5.95 27.48
C TYR A 80 6.85 -5.46 26.80
N HIS A 81 7.46 -6.36 26.01
CA HIS A 81 8.55 -6.05 25.09
C HIS A 81 8.52 -7.00 23.89
N TYR A 82 9.22 -6.62 22.83
CA TYR A 82 9.43 -7.48 21.68
C TYR A 82 10.83 -8.07 21.68
N GLN A 83 10.91 -9.35 21.33
CA GLN A 83 12.14 -10.04 20.99
C GLN A 83 12.18 -10.26 19.48
N TYR A 84 13.30 -9.98 18.82
CA TYR A 84 13.38 -10.07 17.36
C TYR A 84 14.77 -10.49 16.87
N GLY A 85 14.79 -11.00 15.62
CA GLY A 85 16.01 -11.42 14.93
C GLY A 85 15.74 -11.79 13.48
N THR A 86 16.78 -12.16 12.74
CA THR A 86 16.69 -12.48 11.30
C THR A 86 16.56 -13.98 11.02
N VAL A 87 16.50 -14.81 12.06
CA VAL A 87 16.34 -16.27 11.95
C VAL A 87 15.17 -16.70 12.82
N SER A 88 14.19 -17.39 12.25
CA SER A 88 13.03 -17.94 12.98
C SER A 88 13.46 -18.71 14.22
N GLY A 89 12.79 -18.48 15.34
CA GLY A 89 13.10 -19.08 16.63
C GLY A 89 14.36 -18.52 17.32
N THR A 90 15.05 -17.53 16.74
CA THR A 90 16.28 -16.95 17.29
C THR A 90 16.15 -15.44 17.42
N TYR A 91 16.19 -14.93 18.66
CA TYR A 91 15.87 -13.53 18.97
C TYR A 91 17.03 -12.87 19.76
N PRO A 92 18.13 -12.49 19.08
CA PRO A 92 19.29 -11.89 19.75
C PRO A 92 19.03 -10.46 20.23
N ASN A 93 17.95 -9.81 19.74
CA ASN A 93 17.62 -8.44 20.07
C ASN A 93 16.32 -8.37 20.87
N GLN A 94 16.19 -7.31 21.66
CA GLN A 94 15.02 -7.03 22.46
C GLN A 94 14.81 -5.52 22.56
N THR A 95 13.56 -5.07 22.53
CA THR A 95 13.20 -3.68 22.82
C THR A 95 13.29 -3.37 24.32
N ALA A 96 13.17 -2.11 24.68
CA ALA A 96 12.86 -1.73 26.06
C ALA A 96 11.49 -2.31 26.48
N ASN A 97 11.22 -2.32 27.78
CA ASN A 97 9.89 -2.62 28.29
C ASN A 97 8.97 -1.43 28.09
N PHE A 98 7.74 -1.69 27.67
CA PHE A 98 6.63 -0.76 27.49
C PHE A 98 5.48 -1.14 28.40
N THR A 99 4.51 -0.25 28.55
CA THR A 99 3.27 -0.52 29.28
C THR A 99 2.08 -0.17 28.42
N ALA A 100 1.07 -1.04 28.36
CA ALA A 100 -0.18 -0.78 27.66
C ALA A 100 -1.37 -0.83 28.61
N THR A 101 -2.35 0.03 28.34
CA THR A 101 -3.57 0.16 29.15
C THR A 101 -4.68 -0.73 28.61
N ALA A 102 -5.44 -1.35 29.49
CA ALA A 102 -6.58 -2.21 29.15
C ALA A 102 -7.54 -1.56 28.15
N ASN A 103 -7.86 -2.26 27.07
CA ASN A 103 -8.80 -1.86 26.01
C ASN A 103 -8.42 -0.58 25.23
N GLN A 104 -7.19 -0.09 25.41
CA GLN A 104 -6.65 1.02 24.63
C GLN A 104 -5.63 0.48 23.62
N PRO A 105 -5.59 1.06 22.41
CA PRO A 105 -4.50 0.79 21.49
C PRO A 105 -3.18 1.31 22.06
N ASP A 106 -2.10 0.62 21.77
CA ASP A 106 -0.75 1.03 22.12
C ASP A 106 0.17 0.71 20.93
N GLU A 107 1.04 1.64 20.61
CA GLU A 107 1.87 1.57 19.41
C GLU A 107 3.33 1.85 19.73
N ILE A 108 4.19 0.99 19.21
CA ILE A 108 5.64 1.18 19.34
C ILE A 108 6.35 0.96 18.01
N SER A 109 7.48 1.62 17.84
CA SER A 109 8.35 1.38 16.69
C SER A 109 9.62 0.61 17.10
N ILE A 110 9.96 -0.42 16.33
CA ILE A 110 11.25 -1.10 16.40
C ILE A 110 12.14 -0.47 15.34
N ALA A 111 13.20 0.22 15.76
CA ALA A 111 14.14 0.92 14.89
C ALA A 111 15.54 0.28 14.89
N GLY A 112 16.42 0.78 14.01
CA GLY A 112 17.79 0.27 13.86
C GLY A 112 17.86 -1.06 13.11
N LEU A 113 16.85 -1.35 12.32
CA LEU A 113 16.79 -2.53 11.45
C LEU A 113 17.65 -2.32 10.19
N VAL A 114 17.91 -3.41 9.47
CA VAL A 114 18.65 -3.43 8.21
C VAL A 114 17.66 -3.54 7.06
N ALA A 115 17.84 -2.74 6.02
CA ALA A 115 17.01 -2.79 4.81
C ALA A 115 17.10 -4.17 4.12
N ASN A 116 16.13 -4.48 3.27
CA ASN A 116 16.03 -5.73 2.50
C ASN A 116 16.19 -6.99 3.36
N THR A 117 15.61 -6.98 4.57
CA THR A 117 15.81 -8.04 5.55
C THR A 117 14.48 -8.50 6.15
N ARG A 118 14.26 -9.82 6.15
CA ARG A 118 13.14 -10.42 6.87
C ARG A 118 13.50 -10.55 8.34
N TYR A 119 12.66 -9.99 9.19
CA TYR A 119 12.74 -10.14 10.63
C TYR A 119 11.64 -11.05 11.14
N TYR A 120 11.97 -11.84 12.16
CA TYR A 120 11.06 -12.63 12.97
C TYR A 120 10.97 -11.99 14.34
N TYR A 121 9.75 -11.87 14.87
CA TYR A 121 9.53 -11.23 16.15
C TYR A 121 8.44 -11.94 16.95
N ARG A 122 8.46 -11.73 18.26
CA ARG A 122 7.42 -12.17 19.17
C ARG A 122 7.30 -11.21 20.34
N MET A 123 6.08 -11.05 20.86
CA MET A 123 5.85 -10.29 22.06
C MET A 123 6.02 -11.18 23.31
N ARG A 124 6.56 -10.58 24.37
CA ARG A 124 6.51 -11.10 25.72
C ARG A 124 5.79 -10.08 26.60
N TYR A 125 4.89 -10.54 27.45
CA TYR A 125 4.13 -9.68 28.33
C TYR A 125 3.84 -10.34 29.68
N HIS A 126 3.50 -9.54 30.68
CA HIS A 126 2.95 -9.98 31.95
C HIS A 126 1.99 -8.92 32.51
N ALA A 127 1.14 -9.30 33.48
CA ALA A 127 0.28 -8.36 34.19
C ALA A 127 1.12 -7.55 35.20
N PRO A 128 0.77 -6.27 35.47
CA PRO A 128 1.44 -5.49 36.50
C PRO A 128 1.37 -6.16 37.87
N GLY A 129 2.53 -6.39 38.48
CA GLY A 129 2.64 -7.04 39.78
C GLY A 129 2.95 -8.54 39.72
N ASP A 130 2.99 -9.16 38.55
CA ASP A 130 3.56 -10.48 38.37
C ASP A 130 5.09 -10.42 38.58
N GLY A 131 5.72 -11.57 38.88
CA GLY A 131 7.16 -11.63 39.02
C GLY A 131 7.89 -11.26 37.74
N MET A 132 9.05 -10.61 37.84
CA MET A 132 9.83 -10.17 36.66
C MET A 132 10.30 -11.31 35.74
N ASP A 133 10.16 -12.57 36.15
CA ASP A 133 10.50 -13.76 35.38
C ASP A 133 9.26 -14.45 34.77
N ASP A 134 8.05 -13.97 35.04
CA ASP A 134 6.77 -14.59 34.65
C ASP A 134 6.23 -14.03 33.32
N TRP A 135 7.06 -14.05 32.26
CA TRP A 135 6.67 -13.58 30.95
C TRP A 135 5.87 -14.63 30.15
N VAL A 136 4.65 -14.26 29.75
CA VAL A 136 3.89 -15.00 28.71
C VAL A 136 4.49 -14.66 27.35
N VAL A 137 4.65 -15.67 26.50
CA VAL A 137 5.18 -15.52 25.14
C VAL A 137 4.04 -15.69 24.15
N ARG A 138 3.89 -14.76 23.21
CA ARG A 138 2.97 -14.87 22.08
C ARG A 138 3.65 -15.54 20.88
N ASP A 139 2.85 -15.85 19.88
CA ASP A 139 3.31 -16.52 18.67
C ASP A 139 4.38 -15.70 17.93
N GLU A 140 5.24 -16.39 17.21
CA GLU A 140 6.21 -15.76 16.31
C GLU A 140 5.52 -15.28 15.04
N HIS A 141 5.83 -14.06 14.64
CA HIS A 141 5.46 -13.44 13.38
C HIS A 141 6.69 -12.93 12.63
N SER A 142 6.51 -12.43 11.41
CA SER A 142 7.61 -11.87 10.64
C SER A 142 7.17 -10.66 9.83
N PHE A 143 8.09 -9.82 9.44
CA PHE A 143 7.87 -8.73 8.50
C PHE A 143 9.09 -8.54 7.61
N MET A 144 8.93 -7.77 6.55
CA MET A 144 10.00 -7.37 5.65
C MET A 144 10.29 -5.88 5.80
N THR A 145 11.57 -5.48 5.88
CA THR A 145 11.98 -4.08 5.70
C THR A 145 12.07 -3.75 4.21
N GLN A 146 12.12 -2.46 3.85
CA GLN A 146 12.15 -2.00 2.46
C GLN A 146 13.06 -2.87 1.59
N ARG A 147 12.52 -3.35 0.48
CA ARG A 147 13.26 -4.09 -0.54
C ARG A 147 14.27 -3.19 -1.24
N ALA A 148 15.42 -3.75 -1.56
CA ALA A 148 16.39 -3.07 -2.39
C ALA A 148 15.92 -3.02 -3.86
N PRO A 149 16.34 -2.02 -4.65
CA PRO A 149 16.14 -2.04 -6.10
C PRO A 149 16.67 -3.33 -6.73
N GLY A 150 15.95 -3.86 -7.70
CA GLY A 150 16.26 -5.14 -8.35
C GLY A 150 15.71 -6.38 -7.65
N GLU A 151 15.11 -6.26 -6.47
CA GLU A 151 14.51 -7.38 -5.75
C GLU A 151 13.04 -7.61 -6.19
N THR A 152 12.64 -8.88 -6.24
CA THR A 152 11.25 -9.24 -6.48
C THR A 152 10.45 -9.19 -5.17
N PHE A 153 9.26 -8.61 -5.21
CA PHE A 153 8.35 -8.55 -4.07
C PHE A 153 6.89 -8.70 -4.49
N VAL A 154 6.02 -8.92 -3.51
CA VAL A 154 4.58 -9.02 -3.71
C VAL A 154 3.89 -7.99 -2.83
N PHE A 155 2.90 -7.31 -3.39
CA PHE A 155 1.91 -6.58 -2.62
C PHE A 155 0.49 -6.95 -3.04
N THR A 156 -0.49 -6.67 -2.18
CA THR A 156 -1.89 -6.96 -2.46
C THR A 156 -2.74 -5.73 -2.26
N VAL A 157 -3.89 -5.67 -2.97
CA VAL A 157 -4.80 -4.53 -2.92
C VAL A 157 -6.23 -5.02 -2.73
N THR A 158 -6.98 -4.35 -1.84
CA THR A 158 -8.44 -4.45 -1.68
C THR A 158 -9.09 -3.07 -1.67
N SER A 159 -10.40 -3.05 -1.84
CA SER A 159 -11.27 -1.88 -1.73
C SER A 159 -12.67 -2.31 -1.33
N ASP A 160 -13.49 -1.41 -0.80
CA ASP A 160 -14.93 -1.60 -0.68
C ASP A 160 -15.35 -2.81 0.16
N SER A 161 -14.72 -3.02 1.29
CA SER A 161 -15.10 -4.12 2.21
C SER A 161 -16.36 -3.83 3.04
N HIS A 162 -16.73 -2.57 3.24
CA HIS A 162 -17.99 -2.07 3.78
C HIS A 162 -18.42 -2.76 5.08
N ASN A 163 -17.58 -2.78 6.11
CA ASN A 163 -17.85 -3.47 7.38
C ASN A 163 -18.23 -4.95 7.19
N ALA A 164 -17.56 -5.63 6.27
CA ALA A 164 -17.83 -7.04 6.02
C ALA A 164 -17.72 -7.87 7.29
N SER A 165 -18.73 -8.68 7.58
CA SER A 165 -18.75 -9.48 8.80
C SER A 165 -17.97 -10.79 8.63
N ALA A 166 -17.53 -11.37 9.75
CA ALA A 166 -16.91 -12.71 9.79
C ALA A 166 -17.79 -13.83 9.19
N SER A 167 -19.08 -13.59 8.95
CA SER A 167 -19.98 -14.54 8.27
C SER A 167 -19.97 -14.38 6.74
N ASN A 168 -19.35 -13.34 6.20
CA ASN A 168 -19.16 -13.18 4.76
C ASN A 168 -18.01 -14.10 4.29
N THR A 169 -18.37 -15.23 3.71
CA THR A 169 -17.38 -16.22 3.28
C THR A 169 -16.47 -15.73 2.16
N GLY A 170 -16.96 -14.86 1.28
CA GLY A 170 -16.15 -14.23 0.23
C GLY A 170 -15.03 -13.38 0.83
N PHE A 171 -15.39 -12.52 1.77
CA PHE A 171 -14.46 -11.67 2.50
C PHE A 171 -13.42 -12.49 3.29
N VAL A 172 -13.87 -13.44 4.11
CA VAL A 172 -12.95 -14.28 4.90
C VAL A 172 -12.01 -15.08 3.99
N ASN A 173 -12.50 -15.57 2.85
CA ASN A 173 -11.65 -16.25 1.87
C ASN A 173 -10.62 -15.29 1.24
N ALA A 174 -11.00 -14.03 0.96
CA ALA A 174 -10.07 -13.03 0.45
C ALA A 174 -8.94 -12.77 1.47
N MET A 175 -9.28 -12.56 2.75
CA MET A 175 -8.28 -12.36 3.81
C MET A 175 -7.32 -13.57 3.96
N ASN A 176 -7.85 -14.79 3.89
CA ASN A 176 -7.04 -16.01 3.92
C ASN A 176 -6.15 -16.16 2.67
N ASN A 177 -6.63 -15.75 1.50
CA ASN A 177 -5.85 -15.78 0.28
C ASN A 177 -4.70 -14.75 0.34
N ILE A 178 -4.95 -13.54 0.85
CA ILE A 178 -3.91 -12.53 1.08
C ILE A 178 -2.83 -13.08 2.03
N ASN A 179 -3.24 -13.71 3.13
CA ASN A 179 -2.30 -14.36 4.03
C ASN A 179 -1.45 -15.44 3.34
N ALA A 180 -2.07 -16.25 2.46
CA ALA A 180 -1.37 -17.27 1.69
C ALA A 180 -0.46 -16.72 0.59
N ASP A 181 -0.70 -15.53 0.09
CA ASP A 181 0.14 -14.83 -0.88
C ASP A 181 1.45 -14.30 -0.26
N HIS A 182 1.52 -14.20 1.09
CA HIS A 182 2.67 -13.69 1.85
C HIS A 182 3.22 -12.35 1.31
N PRO A 183 2.40 -11.32 1.11
CA PRO A 183 2.86 -10.07 0.54
C PRO A 183 3.79 -9.33 1.51
N ASP A 184 4.66 -8.48 0.96
CA ASP A 184 5.49 -7.59 1.77
C ASP A 184 4.65 -6.51 2.46
N PHE A 185 3.54 -6.09 1.84
CA PHE A 185 2.52 -5.21 2.41
C PHE A 185 1.18 -5.34 1.67
N HIS A 186 0.14 -4.81 2.26
CA HIS A 186 -1.23 -4.76 1.74
C HIS A 186 -1.73 -3.32 1.72
N ILE A 187 -2.43 -2.93 0.66
CA ILE A 187 -3.07 -1.61 0.52
C ILE A 187 -4.58 -1.83 0.44
N ASP A 188 -5.34 -1.21 1.35
CA ASP A 188 -6.79 -1.10 1.26
C ASP A 188 -7.13 0.34 0.85
N ILE A 189 -7.78 0.50 -0.30
CA ILE A 189 -8.00 1.82 -0.90
C ILE A 189 -9.35 2.45 -0.56
N GLY A 190 -9.86 2.16 0.63
CA GLY A 190 -11.03 2.84 1.19
C GLY A 190 -12.34 2.10 1.07
N ASP A 191 -13.41 2.73 1.60
CA ASP A 191 -14.69 2.10 1.88
C ASP A 191 -14.52 0.82 2.73
N THR A 192 -13.52 0.84 3.60
CA THR A 192 -13.29 -0.18 4.62
C THR A 192 -14.43 -0.13 5.64
N GLN A 193 -14.76 1.09 6.10
CA GLN A 193 -15.82 1.36 7.03
C GLN A 193 -17.05 1.89 6.29
N PHE A 194 -18.22 1.51 6.78
CA PHE A 194 -19.50 2.06 6.36
C PHE A 194 -20.03 2.92 7.52
N ALA A 195 -19.73 4.22 7.46
CA ALA A 195 -19.94 5.14 8.60
C ALA A 195 -21.40 5.54 8.83
N GLU A 196 -22.38 4.69 8.54
CA GLU A 196 -23.81 4.94 8.76
C GLU A 196 -24.23 5.03 10.25
N PHE A 197 -23.27 5.21 11.14
CA PHE A 197 -23.58 5.41 12.55
C PHE A 197 -24.28 6.75 12.80
N THR A 198 -25.21 6.76 13.74
CA THR A 198 -25.90 8.01 14.12
C THR A 198 -24.91 9.04 14.62
N ARG A 199 -24.95 10.24 14.06
CA ARG A 199 -24.14 11.41 14.49
C ARG A 199 -24.58 11.89 15.87
N ASN A 200 -23.92 11.41 16.91
CA ASN A 200 -24.17 11.76 18.30
C ASN A 200 -22.90 11.54 19.14
N SER A 201 -22.99 11.79 20.45
CA SER A 201 -21.86 11.66 21.39
C SER A 201 -21.23 10.25 21.46
N SER A 202 -21.82 9.24 20.82
CA SER A 202 -21.28 7.87 20.79
C SER A 202 -20.54 7.55 19.51
N ILE A 203 -20.46 8.49 18.54
CA ILE A 203 -19.90 8.21 17.21
C ILE A 203 -18.46 7.67 17.29
N GLN A 204 -17.59 8.30 18.08
CA GLN A 204 -16.21 7.85 18.26
C GLN A 204 -16.14 6.42 18.84
N THR A 205 -16.98 6.13 19.83
CA THR A 205 -17.02 4.78 20.43
C THR A 205 -17.48 3.73 19.44
N ASN A 206 -18.46 4.07 18.59
CA ASN A 206 -18.96 3.16 17.56
C ASN A 206 -17.90 2.88 16.50
N LEU A 207 -17.20 3.91 16.01
CA LEU A 207 -16.13 3.75 15.03
C LEU A 207 -14.92 3.03 15.64
N ASN A 208 -14.53 3.35 16.86
CA ASN A 208 -13.50 2.57 17.55
C ASN A 208 -13.86 1.08 17.63
N THR A 209 -15.14 0.76 17.82
CA THR A 209 -15.60 -0.64 17.83
C THR A 209 -15.48 -1.27 16.45
N ALA A 210 -15.89 -0.57 15.40
CA ALA A 210 -15.79 -1.05 14.03
C ALA A 210 -14.32 -1.31 13.61
N TYR A 211 -13.42 -0.37 13.88
CA TYR A 211 -11.99 -0.56 13.60
C TYR A 211 -11.37 -1.70 14.43
N LYS A 212 -11.82 -1.91 15.66
CA LYS A 212 -11.42 -3.09 16.46
C LYS A 212 -11.85 -4.41 15.82
N GLU A 213 -13.05 -4.47 15.22
CA GLU A 213 -13.52 -5.68 14.53
C GLU A 213 -12.61 -6.04 13.35
N TYR A 214 -12.08 -5.06 12.63
CA TYR A 214 -11.13 -5.30 11.53
C TYR A 214 -9.78 -5.87 11.98
N ARG A 215 -9.48 -5.84 13.27
CA ARG A 215 -8.30 -6.51 13.84
C ARG A 215 -8.50 -8.01 14.08
N ALA A 216 -9.72 -8.53 13.94
CA ALA A 216 -10.00 -9.95 14.11
C ALA A 216 -9.25 -10.82 13.10
N THR A 217 -8.99 -12.08 13.48
CA THR A 217 -8.31 -13.08 12.63
C THR A 217 -9.11 -13.50 11.40
N THR A 218 -10.36 -13.05 11.28
CA THR A 218 -11.20 -13.20 10.08
C THR A 218 -11.15 -12.01 9.15
N HIS A 219 -10.48 -10.93 9.55
CA HIS A 219 -10.30 -9.67 8.84
C HIS A 219 -8.79 -9.42 8.63
N PHE A 220 -8.34 -8.18 8.74
CA PHE A 220 -6.93 -7.84 8.56
C PHE A 220 -5.99 -8.54 9.57
N GLY A 221 -6.49 -8.93 10.73
CA GLY A 221 -5.74 -9.77 11.66
C GLY A 221 -5.36 -11.17 11.11
N ALA A 222 -5.96 -11.61 9.99
CA ALA A 222 -5.56 -12.85 9.33
C ALA A 222 -4.11 -12.79 8.81
N PHE A 223 -3.64 -11.63 8.42
CA PHE A 223 -2.31 -11.41 7.82
C PHE A 223 -1.55 -10.21 8.41
N GLY A 224 -2.24 -9.23 8.99
CA GLY A 224 -1.66 -7.96 9.44
C GLY A 224 -0.61 -8.09 10.55
N HIS A 225 -0.50 -9.26 11.18
CA HIS A 225 0.60 -9.58 12.09
C HIS A 225 1.95 -9.78 11.38
N SER A 226 1.94 -9.99 10.06
CA SER A 226 3.15 -10.25 9.26
C SER A 226 3.22 -9.42 7.98
N THR A 227 2.13 -8.77 7.63
CA THR A 227 1.98 -7.94 6.43
C THR A 227 1.53 -6.55 6.86
N PRO A 228 2.35 -5.52 6.73
CA PRO A 228 1.95 -4.13 6.96
C PRO A 228 0.72 -3.76 6.16
N VAL A 229 -0.23 -3.06 6.79
CA VAL A 229 -1.48 -2.62 6.16
C VAL A 229 -1.44 -1.11 5.98
N PHE A 230 -1.58 -0.65 4.74
CA PHE A 230 -1.76 0.74 4.36
C PHE A 230 -3.25 0.99 4.10
N LEU A 231 -3.82 1.97 4.76
CA LEU A 231 -5.22 2.35 4.60
C LEU A 231 -5.30 3.68 3.85
N SER A 232 -6.16 3.76 2.83
CA SER A 232 -6.62 4.98 2.21
C SER A 232 -8.07 5.26 2.60
N THR A 233 -8.57 6.43 2.28
CA THR A 233 -9.95 6.83 2.56
C THR A 233 -10.83 6.62 1.35
N GLY A 234 -12.09 6.22 1.59
CA GLY A 234 -13.16 6.20 0.62
C GLY A 234 -14.29 7.14 1.05
N ASN A 235 -15.33 7.23 0.23
CA ASN A 235 -16.43 8.13 0.54
C ASN A 235 -17.30 7.66 1.72
N HIS A 236 -17.25 6.37 2.07
CA HIS A 236 -17.98 5.85 3.24
C HIS A 236 -17.26 6.05 4.57
N GLU A 237 -16.01 6.44 4.59
CA GLU A 237 -15.35 6.98 5.78
C GLU A 237 -15.88 8.38 6.14
N GLU A 238 -16.56 9.06 5.19
CA GLU A 238 -17.13 10.41 5.35
C GLU A 238 -16.07 11.47 5.78
N GLU A 239 -14.83 11.26 5.38
CA GLU A 239 -13.72 12.18 5.66
C GLU A 239 -13.67 13.36 4.66
N GLU A 240 -14.76 13.58 3.92
CA GLU A 240 -14.89 14.67 2.96
C GLU A 240 -15.00 16.04 3.64
N GLY A 241 -14.45 17.04 3.00
CA GLY A 241 -14.36 18.40 3.52
C GLY A 241 -15.66 18.98 4.03
N TRP A 242 -16.80 18.69 3.38
CA TRP A 242 -18.13 19.14 3.82
C TRP A 242 -18.66 18.45 5.07
N ASN A 243 -18.04 17.35 5.53
CA ASN A 243 -18.44 16.60 6.71
C ASN A 243 -17.59 16.91 7.96
N LEU A 244 -16.44 17.57 7.80
CA LEU A 244 -15.45 17.74 8.86
C LEU A 244 -15.89 18.74 9.94
N ASP A 245 -16.69 19.75 9.57
CA ASP A 245 -17.22 20.78 10.50
C ASP A 245 -18.51 20.36 11.23
N ASP A 246 -19.03 19.18 10.97
CA ASP A 246 -20.26 18.69 11.56
C ASP A 246 -20.15 18.47 13.07
N SER A 247 -21.20 18.81 13.81
CA SER A 247 -21.33 18.36 15.18
C SER A 247 -21.36 16.84 15.23
N TYR A 248 -20.40 16.23 15.94
CA TYR A 248 -20.18 14.78 15.93
C TYR A 248 -19.83 14.26 14.51
N SER A 249 -18.89 14.90 13.86
CA SER A 249 -18.41 14.51 12.54
C SER A 249 -18.01 13.04 12.50
N ARG A 250 -18.58 12.29 11.55
CA ARG A 250 -18.18 10.91 11.31
C ARG A 250 -16.80 10.84 10.68
N GLY A 251 -16.45 11.80 9.81
CA GLY A 251 -15.13 11.91 9.19
C GLY A 251 -14.03 12.07 10.23
N VAL A 252 -14.15 13.06 11.14
CA VAL A 252 -13.18 13.22 12.23
C VAL A 252 -13.08 11.98 13.11
N ALA A 253 -14.19 11.35 13.43
CA ALA A 253 -14.19 10.13 14.25
C ALA A 253 -13.59 8.92 13.51
N ASN A 254 -13.72 8.83 12.18
CA ASN A 254 -13.03 7.83 11.35
C ASN A 254 -11.52 8.06 11.34
N ILE A 255 -11.05 9.28 11.07
CA ILE A 255 -9.63 9.64 11.12
C ILE A 255 -9.03 9.19 12.46
N GLN A 256 -9.64 9.59 13.56
CA GLN A 256 -9.17 9.28 14.91
C GLN A 256 -9.17 7.77 15.22
N ALA A 257 -10.19 7.04 14.77
CA ALA A 257 -10.24 5.59 14.95
C ALA A 257 -9.20 4.87 14.07
N ARG A 258 -9.02 5.28 12.81
CA ARG A 258 -7.99 4.75 11.90
C ARG A 258 -6.60 4.91 12.50
N LYS A 259 -6.21 6.12 12.88
CA LYS A 259 -4.93 6.42 13.55
C LYS A 259 -4.71 5.62 14.84
N ALA A 260 -5.77 5.38 15.63
CA ALA A 260 -5.65 4.67 16.89
C ALA A 260 -5.41 3.16 16.73
N PHE A 261 -6.04 2.53 15.74
CA PHE A 261 -6.08 1.06 15.64
C PHE A 261 -5.20 0.47 14.55
N PHE A 262 -4.68 1.31 13.64
CA PHE A 262 -3.79 0.91 12.56
C PHE A 262 -2.61 1.89 12.45
N PRO A 263 -1.37 1.39 12.33
CA PRO A 263 -0.25 2.26 12.04
C PRO A 263 -0.40 2.86 10.64
N THR A 264 -0.58 4.16 10.56
CA THR A 264 -0.72 4.92 9.31
C THR A 264 0.55 5.73 9.02
N PRO A 265 0.99 5.88 7.75
CA PRO A 265 2.19 6.64 7.41
C PRO A 265 2.06 8.12 7.77
N VAL A 266 3.12 8.65 8.35
CA VAL A 266 3.30 10.07 8.61
C VAL A 266 4.57 10.52 7.91
N GLU A 267 4.60 11.74 7.38
CA GLU A 267 5.81 12.30 6.82
C GLU A 267 6.94 12.29 7.85
N ASP A 268 8.06 11.69 7.51
CA ASP A 268 9.25 11.62 8.35
C ASP A 268 10.45 12.39 7.76
N GLY A 269 10.23 13.05 6.60
CA GLY A 269 11.24 13.81 5.86
C GLY A 269 12.34 12.95 5.22
N VAL A 270 12.22 11.62 5.29
CA VAL A 270 13.24 10.69 4.79
C VAL A 270 12.64 9.56 3.95
N PHE A 271 11.65 8.85 4.47
CA PHE A 271 11.10 7.65 3.86
C PHE A 271 9.67 7.85 3.34
N TYR A 272 8.81 8.46 4.15
CA TYR A 272 7.45 8.83 3.77
C TYR A 272 7.36 10.32 3.48
N THR A 273 6.65 10.68 2.41
CA THR A 273 6.30 12.08 2.08
C THR A 273 4.78 12.23 2.06
N GLY A 274 4.26 13.43 2.19
CA GLY A 274 2.83 13.72 2.23
C GLY A 274 2.33 14.03 3.65
N ASN A 275 1.01 14.01 3.86
CA ASN A 275 0.38 14.21 5.18
C ASN A 275 0.78 15.50 5.91
N THR A 276 0.92 16.60 5.16
CA THR A 276 1.39 17.88 5.73
C THR A 276 0.26 18.76 6.24
N ASP A 277 -1.01 18.37 6.04
CA ASP A 277 -2.19 19.18 6.32
C ASP A 277 -2.79 18.87 7.68
N PRO A 278 -2.66 19.75 8.66
CA PRO A 278 -3.29 19.57 9.97
C PRO A 278 -4.80 19.81 9.89
N LEU A 279 -5.54 19.06 10.68
CA LEU A 279 -6.96 19.23 10.93
C LEU A 279 -7.19 19.45 12.44
N ALA A 280 -7.41 20.68 12.85
CA ALA A 280 -7.57 21.08 14.26
C ALA A 280 -8.74 20.39 15.01
N ALA A 281 -9.60 19.65 14.29
CA ALA A 281 -10.65 18.85 14.89
C ALA A 281 -10.14 17.51 15.46
N ILE A 282 -8.92 17.09 15.11
CA ILE A 282 -8.26 15.89 15.65
C ILE A 282 -7.72 16.23 17.04
N ASP A 283 -7.98 15.35 18.02
CA ASP A 283 -7.46 15.51 19.39
C ASP A 283 -5.96 15.13 19.46
N GLU A 284 -5.07 16.09 19.22
CA GLU A 284 -3.62 15.92 19.27
C GLU A 284 -3.15 15.22 20.57
N ALA A 285 -3.76 15.55 21.70
CA ALA A 285 -3.37 14.98 22.99
C ALA A 285 -3.60 13.46 23.08
N THR A 286 -4.58 12.95 22.34
CA THR A 286 -4.93 11.52 22.30
C THR A 286 -4.28 10.80 21.13
N TYR A 287 -4.14 11.47 19.97
CA TYR A 287 -3.74 10.83 18.70
C TYR A 287 -2.35 11.23 18.21
N GLY A 288 -1.62 12.03 18.98
CA GLY A 288 -0.19 12.34 18.77
C GLY A 288 0.08 13.57 17.93
N ASP A 289 -0.77 13.86 16.94
CA ASP A 289 -0.73 15.06 16.10
C ASP A 289 -2.10 15.38 15.50
N GLU A 290 -2.20 16.47 14.76
CA GLU A 290 -3.41 16.90 14.05
C GLU A 290 -3.45 16.43 12.58
N LEU A 291 -2.50 15.60 12.12
CA LEU A 291 -2.44 15.15 10.73
C LEU A 291 -3.48 14.08 10.45
N ARG A 292 -4.04 14.09 9.26
CA ARG A 292 -5.05 13.11 8.82
C ARG A 292 -4.42 11.76 8.45
N GLU A 293 -3.18 11.75 7.99
CA GLU A 293 -2.46 10.56 7.56
C GLU A 293 -3.20 9.81 6.43
N ASP A 294 -3.59 10.55 5.38
CA ASP A 294 -4.49 10.09 4.33
C ASP A 294 -3.89 10.14 2.92
N TYR A 295 -2.86 10.97 2.67
CA TYR A 295 -2.11 10.95 1.43
C TYR A 295 -0.61 10.86 1.70
N TYR A 296 0.09 9.96 1.01
CA TYR A 296 1.49 9.68 1.26
C TYR A 296 2.14 8.94 0.08
N ALA A 297 3.47 8.96 0.04
CA ALA A 297 4.24 8.20 -0.93
C ALA A 297 5.49 7.59 -0.30
N TRP A 298 5.91 6.44 -0.86
CA TRP A 298 7.14 5.74 -0.47
C TRP A 298 7.68 4.92 -1.63
N GLU A 299 8.95 4.54 -1.58
CA GLU A 299 9.55 3.61 -2.52
C GLU A 299 9.76 2.22 -1.91
N TRP A 300 9.61 1.16 -2.73
CA TRP A 300 9.84 -0.21 -2.34
C TRP A 300 10.37 -1.01 -3.54
N GLY A 301 11.62 -1.52 -3.43
CA GLY A 301 12.29 -2.15 -4.57
C GLY A 301 12.46 -1.19 -5.74
N ASP A 302 12.00 -1.59 -6.91
CA ASP A 302 12.01 -0.79 -8.14
C ASP A 302 10.72 0.05 -8.33
N ALA A 303 9.87 0.20 -7.30
CA ALA A 303 8.58 0.86 -7.44
C ALA A 303 8.38 2.02 -6.48
N LEU A 304 7.73 3.10 -6.99
CA LEU A 304 7.13 4.19 -6.22
C LEU A 304 5.64 3.89 -6.00
N PHE A 305 5.17 4.13 -4.79
CA PHE A 305 3.78 4.02 -4.37
C PHE A 305 3.28 5.39 -3.94
N VAL A 306 2.15 5.83 -4.49
CA VAL A 306 1.56 7.15 -4.24
C VAL A 306 0.09 6.97 -3.91
N VAL A 307 -0.30 7.25 -2.67
CA VAL A 307 -1.70 7.31 -2.24
C VAL A 307 -2.12 8.76 -2.21
N ILE A 308 -3.22 9.10 -2.89
CA ILE A 308 -3.79 10.45 -2.91
C ILE A 308 -5.15 10.48 -2.23
N ASP A 309 -5.49 11.61 -1.61
CA ASP A 309 -6.81 11.87 -1.02
C ASP A 309 -7.45 13.11 -1.63
N PRO A 310 -8.43 12.97 -2.53
CA PRO A 310 -9.18 14.09 -3.06
C PRO A 310 -10.31 14.57 -2.13
N PHE A 311 -10.68 13.81 -1.10
CA PHE A 311 -11.89 14.07 -0.31
C PHE A 311 -11.75 15.27 0.62
N GLN A 312 -10.61 15.44 1.29
CA GLN A 312 -10.36 16.52 2.24
C GLN A 312 -10.70 17.90 1.68
N TYR A 313 -10.43 18.12 0.42
CA TYR A 313 -10.51 19.43 -0.23
C TYR A 313 -11.84 19.65 -0.96
N THR A 314 -12.67 18.65 -1.00
CA THR A 314 -14.02 18.75 -1.55
C THR A 314 -14.95 19.33 -0.48
N MET A 315 -14.99 20.66 -0.39
CA MET A 315 -15.68 21.40 0.68
C MET A 315 -17.20 21.50 0.49
N ASN A 316 -17.69 21.18 -0.70
CA ASN A 316 -19.12 21.21 -1.00
C ASN A 316 -19.59 19.84 -1.48
N LEU A 317 -20.72 19.37 -0.96
CA LEU A 317 -21.30 18.11 -1.39
C LEU A 317 -21.53 18.11 -2.92
N PRO A 318 -21.00 17.09 -3.64
CA PRO A 318 -21.20 16.98 -5.07
C PRO A 318 -22.69 16.94 -5.43
N TYR A 319 -23.12 17.83 -6.31
CA TYR A 319 -24.51 17.92 -6.74
C TYR A 319 -24.96 16.63 -7.45
N ALA A 320 -26.01 16.00 -6.92
CA ALA A 320 -26.70 14.90 -7.57
C ALA A 320 -27.95 15.42 -8.31
N PRO A 321 -27.92 15.65 -9.64
CA PRO A 321 -29.08 16.08 -10.38
C PRO A 321 -30.24 15.08 -10.24
N GLY A 322 -31.39 15.53 -9.71
CA GLY A 322 -32.60 14.74 -9.62
C GLY A 322 -33.12 14.41 -8.23
N THR A 323 -32.46 14.83 -7.18
CA THR A 323 -33.04 14.91 -5.83
C THR A 323 -33.89 16.17 -5.76
N ALA A 324 -35.21 15.99 -5.83
CA ALA A 324 -36.14 17.11 -5.75
C ALA A 324 -36.04 17.77 -4.38
N GLY A 325 -35.61 19.02 -4.31
CA GLY A 325 -35.59 19.85 -3.13
C GLY A 325 -34.24 20.49 -2.78
N GLU A 326 -33.18 20.18 -3.49
CA GLU A 326 -31.81 20.65 -3.20
C GLU A 326 -31.28 21.70 -4.18
N GLU A 327 -32.15 22.20 -5.07
CA GLU A 327 -31.79 23.18 -6.11
C GLU A 327 -31.41 24.57 -5.58
N ASN A 328 -31.53 24.81 -4.27
CA ASN A 328 -31.25 26.09 -3.64
C ASN A 328 -30.37 25.99 -2.37
N ASP A 329 -29.69 24.88 -2.18
CA ASP A 329 -28.68 24.81 -1.12
C ASP A 329 -27.36 25.35 -1.66
N ASP A 330 -27.00 26.56 -1.21
CA ASP A 330 -25.74 27.23 -1.56
C ASP A 330 -24.49 26.42 -1.11
N SER A 331 -24.69 25.36 -0.31
CA SER A 331 -23.65 24.41 0.08
C SER A 331 -23.39 23.33 -0.98
N GLN A 332 -24.26 23.23 -2.01
CA GLN A 332 -24.13 22.26 -3.09
C GLN A 332 -23.61 22.96 -4.35
N ASP A 333 -22.32 22.91 -4.54
CA ASP A 333 -21.68 23.38 -5.76
C ASP A 333 -21.70 22.28 -6.82
N GLY A 334 -22.57 22.44 -7.83
CA GLY A 334 -22.59 21.55 -8.99
C GLY A 334 -21.37 21.68 -9.91
N ASN A 335 -20.38 22.46 -9.49
CA ASN A 335 -19.15 22.71 -10.21
C ASN A 335 -18.12 21.63 -9.88
N GLN A 336 -17.85 20.71 -10.79
CA GLN A 336 -16.86 19.65 -10.63
C GLN A 336 -15.44 20.16 -10.46
N TRP A 337 -15.15 21.41 -10.79
CA TRP A 337 -13.89 22.07 -10.52
C TRP A 337 -13.66 22.39 -9.05
N SER A 338 -14.68 22.26 -8.21
CA SER A 338 -14.57 22.35 -6.75
C SER A 338 -14.18 21.03 -6.09
N TRP A 339 -14.09 19.93 -6.86
CA TRP A 339 -13.71 18.60 -6.38
C TRP A 339 -12.27 18.33 -6.78
N THR A 340 -11.35 18.68 -5.91
CA THR A 340 -9.95 18.86 -6.25
C THR A 340 -9.01 18.33 -5.19
N LEU A 341 -7.78 17.98 -5.59
CA LEU A 341 -6.65 17.74 -4.67
C LEU A 341 -6.20 18.98 -3.89
N VAL A 342 -6.66 20.17 -4.22
CA VAL A 342 -6.08 21.46 -3.84
C VAL A 342 -4.61 21.62 -4.27
N ALA A 343 -4.15 22.87 -4.35
CA ALA A 343 -2.81 23.19 -4.86
C ALA A 343 -1.68 22.48 -4.09
N GLU A 344 -1.79 22.39 -2.78
CA GLU A 344 -0.74 21.83 -1.92
C GLU A 344 -0.49 20.35 -2.20
N GLN A 345 -1.55 19.52 -2.19
CA GLN A 345 -1.43 18.11 -2.53
C GLN A 345 -1.08 17.90 -4.02
N PHE A 346 -1.61 18.75 -4.92
CA PHE A 346 -1.27 18.68 -6.33
C PHE A 346 0.21 18.94 -6.58
N GLN A 347 0.80 19.97 -5.94
CA GLN A 347 2.22 20.28 -6.05
C GLN A 347 3.08 19.17 -5.43
N TRP A 348 2.66 18.61 -4.30
CA TRP A 348 3.33 17.45 -3.72
C TRP A 348 3.29 16.23 -4.67
N LEU A 349 2.12 15.92 -5.26
CA LEU A 349 1.98 14.82 -6.23
C LEU A 349 2.91 15.04 -7.43
N LYS A 350 2.90 16.25 -8.00
CA LYS A 350 3.79 16.62 -9.11
C LYS A 350 5.25 16.39 -8.75
N GLN A 351 5.72 16.93 -7.63
CA GLN A 351 7.10 16.79 -7.20
C GLN A 351 7.47 15.33 -6.90
N THR A 352 6.57 14.57 -6.30
CA THR A 352 6.77 13.15 -6.01
C THR A 352 6.96 12.34 -7.29
N LEU A 353 6.15 12.59 -8.31
CA LEU A 353 6.26 11.90 -9.59
C LEU A 353 7.51 12.32 -10.39
N GLU A 354 7.82 13.62 -10.40
CA GLU A 354 8.97 14.19 -11.14
C GLU A 354 10.32 13.80 -10.52
N ASN A 355 10.39 13.62 -9.20
CA ASN A 355 11.65 13.34 -8.51
C ASN A 355 11.98 11.84 -8.38
N SER A 356 11.10 10.95 -8.81
CA SER A 356 11.33 9.50 -8.70
C SER A 356 11.78 8.88 -10.02
N ASP A 357 12.89 8.15 -9.97
CA ASP A 357 13.41 7.32 -11.07
C ASP A 357 12.93 5.87 -10.99
N ALA A 358 11.89 5.59 -10.21
CA ALA A 358 11.36 4.24 -10.04
C ALA A 358 10.88 3.65 -11.38
N LYS A 359 11.25 2.39 -11.63
CA LYS A 359 10.84 1.66 -12.85
C LYS A 359 9.34 1.45 -12.95
N TYR A 360 8.66 1.42 -11.82
CA TYR A 360 7.20 1.34 -11.73
C TYR A 360 6.70 2.48 -10.85
N LYS A 361 5.64 3.16 -11.25
CA LYS A 361 4.97 4.15 -10.43
C LYS A 361 3.50 3.75 -10.33
N PHE A 362 3.07 3.42 -9.13
CA PHE A 362 1.71 2.99 -8.83
C PHE A 362 1.00 4.07 -8.02
N MET A 363 -0.15 4.53 -8.53
CA MET A 363 -0.99 5.50 -7.84
C MET A 363 -2.26 4.83 -7.33
N PHE A 364 -2.78 5.33 -6.22
CA PHE A 364 -3.94 4.78 -5.54
C PHE A 364 -4.84 5.90 -5.04
N SER A 365 -6.13 5.79 -5.28
CA SER A 365 -7.17 6.49 -4.53
C SER A 365 -8.47 5.69 -4.61
N HIS A 366 -9.45 6.01 -3.75
CA HIS A 366 -10.70 5.27 -3.76
C HIS A 366 -11.45 5.46 -5.08
N ASN A 367 -11.62 6.69 -5.55
CA ASN A 367 -12.23 7.00 -6.84
C ASN A 367 -11.65 8.28 -7.46
N MET A 368 -11.99 8.50 -8.73
CA MET A 368 -11.56 9.69 -9.48
C MET A 368 -12.51 10.87 -9.23
N LEU A 369 -12.53 11.37 -8.01
CA LEU A 369 -13.35 12.52 -7.65
C LEU A 369 -13.01 13.72 -8.56
N GLY A 370 -14.03 14.37 -9.13
CA GLY A 370 -13.81 15.42 -10.15
C GLY A 370 -13.45 14.92 -11.55
N GLY A 371 -13.55 13.61 -11.83
CA GLY A 371 -13.26 13.05 -13.15
C GLY A 371 -14.44 13.01 -14.11
N ILE A 372 -15.63 12.60 -13.68
CA ILE A 372 -16.82 12.51 -14.56
C ILE A 372 -18.04 13.19 -13.97
N ASN A 373 -18.78 13.89 -14.82
CA ASN A 373 -20.14 14.32 -14.53
C ASN A 373 -21.16 13.28 -15.01
N ARG A 374 -22.12 12.93 -14.16
CA ARG A 374 -23.28 12.07 -14.45
C ARG A 374 -23.99 12.42 -15.75
N THR A 375 -24.08 13.69 -16.11
CA THR A 375 -24.79 14.15 -17.33
C THR A 375 -24.10 13.69 -18.61
N VAL A 376 -22.79 13.48 -18.57
CA VAL A 376 -21.97 13.05 -19.72
C VAL A 376 -22.11 11.55 -19.96
N VAL A 377 -22.19 10.74 -18.89
CA VAL A 377 -22.11 9.27 -18.99
C VAL A 377 -23.47 8.58 -18.78
N GLY A 378 -24.49 9.30 -18.37
CA GLY A 378 -25.87 8.76 -18.23
C GLY A 378 -26.06 7.81 -17.04
N VAL A 379 -25.07 7.68 -16.14
CA VAL A 379 -25.11 6.74 -15.03
C VAL A 379 -25.45 7.41 -13.70
N GLY A 380 -26.19 6.73 -12.88
CA GLY A 380 -26.82 7.21 -11.67
C GLY A 380 -25.94 7.85 -10.62
N ALA A 381 -26.59 8.68 -9.83
CA ALA A 381 -26.08 9.59 -8.82
C ALA A 381 -24.91 9.07 -7.99
N GLY A 382 -24.18 9.98 -7.49
CA GLY A 382 -23.13 9.80 -6.53
C GLY A 382 -21.80 10.26 -7.12
N TYR A 383 -20.86 10.36 -6.30
CA TYR A 383 -19.48 10.69 -6.54
C TYR A 383 -18.98 10.12 -7.86
N VAL A 384 -18.04 10.78 -8.44
CA VAL A 384 -17.54 10.43 -9.77
C VAL A 384 -17.05 8.98 -9.76
N ARG A 385 -17.63 8.19 -10.66
CA ARG A 385 -17.28 6.79 -10.90
C ARG A 385 -16.48 6.69 -12.17
N GLY A 386 -15.79 5.58 -12.33
CA GLY A 386 -15.12 5.24 -13.56
C GLY A 386 -13.61 5.35 -13.50
N GLY A 387 -12.98 4.78 -14.53
CA GLY A 387 -11.56 4.68 -14.70
C GLY A 387 -11.04 5.51 -15.87
N ALA A 388 -10.55 4.83 -16.91
CA ALA A 388 -9.91 5.47 -18.06
C ALA A 388 -10.83 6.46 -18.81
N GLU A 389 -12.15 6.22 -18.85
CA GLU A 389 -13.14 7.10 -19.47
C GLU A 389 -13.28 8.42 -18.70
N ALA A 390 -13.09 8.39 -17.38
CA ALA A 390 -13.16 9.56 -16.50
C ALA A 390 -11.93 10.46 -16.59
N ALA A 391 -10.80 9.88 -16.92
CA ALA A 391 -9.48 10.53 -16.88
C ALA A 391 -9.32 11.72 -17.85
N ARG A 392 -10.28 11.94 -18.76
CA ARG A 392 -10.28 13.07 -19.70
C ARG A 392 -10.89 14.35 -19.15
N TYR A 393 -11.61 14.29 -18.01
CA TYR A 393 -12.45 15.39 -17.55
C TYR A 393 -11.85 16.13 -16.35
N TYR A 394 -12.22 17.40 -16.23
CA TYR A 394 -11.98 18.32 -15.11
C TYR A 394 -10.54 18.25 -14.62
N GLU A 395 -10.29 18.11 -13.35
CA GLU A 395 -8.94 18.12 -12.79
C GLU A 395 -8.08 16.95 -13.28
N TRP A 396 -8.71 15.82 -13.64
CA TRP A 396 -7.98 14.66 -14.15
C TRP A 396 -7.50 14.83 -15.58
N GLY A 397 -8.31 15.36 -16.48
CA GLY A 397 -7.98 15.45 -17.91
C GLY A 397 -8.16 16.83 -18.56
N GLY A 398 -8.62 17.82 -17.81
CA GLY A 398 -8.71 19.21 -18.23
C GLY A 398 -9.92 19.58 -19.09
N LYS A 399 -10.74 18.60 -19.51
CA LYS A 399 -11.91 18.87 -20.35
C LYS A 399 -13.17 19.08 -19.52
N ASP A 400 -14.05 19.94 -19.99
CA ASP A 400 -15.39 20.07 -19.44
C ASP A 400 -16.39 19.04 -20.01
N ALA A 401 -17.65 19.16 -19.60
CA ALA A 401 -18.74 18.30 -20.11
C ALA A 401 -19.03 18.47 -21.61
N TYR A 402 -18.47 19.47 -22.27
CA TYR A 402 -18.61 19.75 -23.71
C TYR A 402 -17.36 19.34 -24.50
N GLU A 403 -16.41 18.64 -23.87
CA GLU A 403 -15.14 18.20 -24.46
C GLU A 403 -14.17 19.35 -24.81
N GLU A 404 -14.37 20.55 -24.22
CA GLU A 404 -13.50 21.69 -24.42
C GLU A 404 -12.34 21.65 -23.41
N ASP A 405 -11.13 21.95 -23.85
CA ASP A 405 -9.93 22.03 -22.99
C ASP A 405 -9.95 23.35 -22.20
N VAL A 406 -10.29 23.29 -20.93
CA VAL A 406 -10.55 24.45 -20.07
C VAL A 406 -9.77 24.41 -18.74
N PHE A 407 -8.78 23.51 -18.59
CA PHE A 407 -8.02 23.35 -17.33
C PHE A 407 -7.48 24.69 -16.83
N ASN A 408 -6.78 25.43 -17.69
CA ASN A 408 -6.17 26.71 -17.34
C ASN A 408 -7.18 27.86 -17.15
N ASP A 409 -8.46 27.64 -17.46
CA ASP A 409 -9.52 28.62 -17.16
C ASP A 409 -10.02 28.49 -15.72
N PHE A 410 -9.82 27.29 -15.09
CA PHE A 410 -10.32 26.95 -13.76
C PHE A 410 -9.19 26.68 -12.75
N ARG A 411 -7.96 26.45 -13.20
CA ARG A 411 -6.78 26.18 -12.35
C ARG A 411 -5.73 27.23 -12.59
N ASP A 412 -5.28 27.88 -11.50
CA ASP A 412 -4.19 28.86 -11.57
C ASP A 412 -2.88 28.13 -11.90
N PRO A 413 -2.19 28.53 -12.98
CA PRO A 413 -0.91 27.92 -13.34
C PRO A 413 0.20 28.05 -12.29
N GLU A 414 0.13 29.05 -11.39
CA GLU A 414 1.09 29.18 -10.28
C GLU A 414 0.90 28.07 -9.25
N ASP A 415 -0.36 27.67 -9.01
CA ASP A 415 -0.73 26.68 -8.01
C ASP A 415 -0.77 25.24 -8.57
N PHE A 416 -1.30 25.05 -9.78
CA PHE A 416 -1.53 23.73 -10.38
C PHE A 416 -0.64 23.46 -11.61
N GLY A 417 0.20 24.39 -12.04
CA GLY A 417 0.85 24.30 -13.33
C GLY A 417 -0.17 24.35 -14.48
N THR A 418 0.20 23.81 -15.64
CA THR A 418 -0.66 23.85 -16.85
C THR A 418 -1.17 22.48 -17.29
N LYS A 419 -0.97 21.45 -16.48
CA LYS A 419 -1.23 20.06 -16.86
C LYS A 419 -2.17 19.40 -15.87
N PRO A 420 -3.27 18.78 -16.33
CA PRO A 420 -4.15 18.00 -15.48
C PRO A 420 -3.45 16.72 -14.99
N ILE A 421 -4.05 16.04 -14.00
CA ILE A 421 -3.46 14.89 -13.31
C ILE A 421 -3.09 13.78 -14.29
N HIS A 422 -3.97 13.44 -15.25
CA HIS A 422 -3.70 12.36 -16.22
C HIS A 422 -2.47 12.67 -17.09
N GLN A 423 -2.35 13.93 -17.57
CA GLN A 423 -1.17 14.33 -18.35
C GLN A 423 0.10 14.28 -17.49
N LEU A 424 0.02 14.70 -16.22
CA LEU A 424 1.11 14.58 -15.26
C LEU A 424 1.52 13.10 -15.06
N MET A 425 0.55 12.20 -14.97
CA MET A 425 0.79 10.76 -14.86
C MET A 425 1.50 10.20 -16.10
N VAL A 426 1.04 10.57 -17.31
CA VAL A 426 1.63 10.11 -18.58
C VAL A 426 3.08 10.56 -18.70
N GLU A 427 3.35 11.84 -18.47
CA GLU A 427 4.69 12.42 -18.65
C GLU A 427 5.71 11.90 -17.62
N ASN A 428 5.24 11.48 -16.46
CA ASN A 428 6.09 10.91 -15.42
C ASN A 428 6.08 9.38 -15.38
N GLY A 429 5.54 8.73 -16.40
CA GLY A 429 5.58 7.28 -16.55
C GLY A 429 4.85 6.53 -15.44
N VAL A 430 3.66 6.98 -15.02
CA VAL A 430 2.82 6.21 -14.11
C VAL A 430 2.42 4.91 -14.79
N SER A 431 2.71 3.79 -14.15
CA SER A 431 2.50 2.45 -14.70
C SER A 431 1.06 1.99 -14.56
N ALA A 432 0.47 2.28 -13.38
CA ALA A 432 -0.93 1.96 -13.12
C ALA A 432 -1.53 2.90 -12.08
N TYR A 433 -2.81 3.16 -12.24
CA TYR A 433 -3.68 3.82 -11.27
C TYR A 433 -4.74 2.82 -10.81
N PHE A 434 -4.73 2.53 -9.49
CA PHE A 434 -5.67 1.63 -8.84
C PHE A 434 -6.77 2.43 -8.17
N HIS A 435 -8.02 2.06 -8.42
CA HIS A 435 -9.20 2.71 -7.84
C HIS A 435 -10.26 1.70 -7.45
N GLY A 436 -11.17 2.06 -6.58
CA GLY A 436 -12.28 1.24 -6.08
C GLY A 436 -13.65 1.83 -6.43
N HIS A 437 -14.58 1.83 -5.47
CA HIS A 437 -15.90 2.46 -5.51
C HIS A 437 -16.98 1.70 -6.28
N ASP A 438 -16.65 1.10 -7.41
CA ASP A 438 -17.62 0.37 -8.25
C ASP A 438 -17.69 -1.13 -7.97
N HIS A 439 -16.88 -1.62 -7.01
CA HIS A 439 -16.89 -2.98 -6.46
C HIS A 439 -16.61 -4.10 -7.47
N GLN A 440 -16.02 -3.79 -8.62
CA GLN A 440 -15.73 -4.73 -9.69
C GLN A 440 -14.24 -4.82 -9.97
N TYR A 441 -13.82 -5.89 -10.61
CA TYR A 441 -12.55 -5.90 -11.31
C TYR A 441 -12.77 -5.35 -12.71
N VAL A 442 -12.12 -4.24 -13.07
CA VAL A 442 -12.09 -3.73 -14.44
C VAL A 442 -10.64 -3.38 -14.79
N TYR A 443 -10.21 -3.88 -15.95
CA TYR A 443 -8.88 -3.60 -16.49
C TYR A 443 -9.04 -2.71 -17.73
N GLU A 444 -8.49 -1.52 -17.67
CA GLU A 444 -8.56 -0.52 -18.73
C GLU A 444 -7.16 0.00 -19.07
N LEU A 445 -7.04 0.54 -20.28
CA LEU A 445 -5.81 1.14 -20.80
C LEU A 445 -6.13 2.50 -21.40
N ARG A 446 -5.32 3.50 -21.02
CA ARG A 446 -5.33 4.83 -21.62
C ARG A 446 -3.92 5.42 -21.64
N ASP A 447 -3.45 5.88 -22.80
CA ASP A 447 -2.15 6.55 -22.97
C ASP A 447 -0.97 5.83 -22.31
N GLY A 448 -0.97 4.48 -22.38
CA GLY A 448 0.06 3.61 -21.79
C GLY A 448 -0.12 3.32 -20.30
N ILE A 449 -1.05 3.97 -19.62
CA ILE A 449 -1.36 3.77 -18.20
C ILE A 449 -2.44 2.70 -18.05
N VAL A 450 -2.26 1.80 -17.10
CA VAL A 450 -3.31 0.88 -16.65
C VAL A 450 -4.22 1.62 -15.65
N TYR A 451 -5.51 1.64 -15.93
CA TYR A 451 -6.56 2.00 -14.97
C TYR A 451 -7.19 0.71 -14.46
N GLN A 452 -6.97 0.41 -13.18
CA GLN A 452 -7.40 -0.84 -12.57
C GLN A 452 -8.42 -0.60 -11.47
N GLU A 453 -9.68 -0.90 -11.78
CA GLU A 453 -10.72 -1.00 -10.76
C GLU A 453 -10.47 -2.22 -9.88
N VAL A 454 -10.41 -2.01 -8.56
CA VAL A 454 -10.12 -3.03 -7.56
C VAL A 454 -11.42 -3.70 -7.12
N PRO A 455 -11.52 -5.04 -7.19
CA PRO A 455 -12.74 -5.73 -6.77
C PRO A 455 -12.95 -5.64 -5.27
N SER A 456 -14.21 -5.49 -4.83
CA SER A 456 -14.55 -5.65 -3.42
C SER A 456 -14.25 -7.07 -2.94
N PRO A 457 -13.62 -7.26 -1.78
CA PRO A 457 -13.41 -8.59 -1.21
C PRO A 457 -14.70 -9.19 -0.62
N ALA A 458 -15.73 -8.36 -0.40
CA ALA A 458 -16.94 -8.72 0.33
C ALA A 458 -18.20 -8.85 -0.53
N MET A 459 -18.26 -8.13 -1.64
CA MET A 459 -19.45 -8.03 -2.47
C MET A 459 -19.49 -9.13 -3.53
N THR A 460 -20.66 -9.78 -3.68
CA THR A 460 -20.92 -10.75 -4.72
C THR A 460 -21.91 -10.19 -5.71
N GLY A 461 -21.42 -9.74 -6.84
CA GLY A 461 -22.25 -9.18 -7.89
C GLY A 461 -22.44 -7.67 -7.78
N SER A 462 -22.27 -7.02 -8.90
CA SER A 462 -22.24 -5.57 -9.00
C SER A 462 -23.61 -4.96 -8.80
N GLY A 463 -23.74 -4.10 -7.80
CA GLY A 463 -24.80 -3.08 -7.80
C GLY A 463 -24.67 -2.10 -8.97
N PHE A 464 -23.55 -2.11 -9.67
CA PHE A 464 -23.11 -1.15 -10.70
C PHE A 464 -22.87 -1.78 -12.06
N SER A 465 -23.48 -2.96 -12.33
CA SER A 465 -23.42 -3.58 -13.66
C SER A 465 -24.00 -2.66 -14.74
N GLY A 466 -23.13 -2.25 -15.67
CA GLY A 466 -23.53 -1.40 -16.80
C GLY A 466 -22.79 -0.07 -16.92
N ILE A 467 -21.87 0.24 -15.99
CA ILE A 467 -20.95 1.38 -16.09
C ILE A 467 -19.90 1.06 -17.16
N TYR A 468 -19.27 -0.11 -17.03
CA TYR A 468 -18.22 -0.55 -17.92
C TYR A 468 -18.74 -1.47 -19.02
N THR A 469 -18.15 -1.34 -20.20
CA THR A 469 -18.40 -2.26 -21.32
C THR A 469 -17.08 -2.56 -22.00
N VAL A 470 -16.74 -3.85 -22.11
CA VAL A 470 -15.52 -4.28 -22.81
C VAL A 470 -15.55 -3.81 -24.25
N GLY A 471 -14.50 -3.10 -24.67
CA GLY A 471 -14.38 -2.54 -26.01
C GLY A 471 -13.23 -1.55 -26.14
N THR A 472 -12.90 -1.21 -27.38
CA THR A 472 -11.93 -0.16 -27.72
C THR A 472 -12.71 1.10 -28.10
N TYR A 473 -12.38 2.19 -27.43
CA TYR A 473 -12.96 3.51 -27.61
C TYR A 473 -11.92 4.44 -28.27
N GLU A 474 -12.27 5.70 -28.50
CA GLU A 474 -11.42 6.63 -29.24
C GLU A 474 -10.06 6.84 -28.55
N ASP A 475 -10.06 6.95 -27.23
CA ASP A 475 -8.92 7.34 -26.41
C ASP A 475 -8.61 6.38 -25.23
N TYR A 476 -9.37 5.28 -25.09
CA TYR A 476 -9.12 4.26 -24.08
C TYR A 476 -9.64 2.89 -24.51
N GLU A 477 -9.28 1.85 -23.78
CA GLU A 477 -9.77 0.49 -23.97
C GLU A 477 -10.16 -0.13 -22.63
N THR A 478 -11.40 -0.64 -22.53
CA THR A 478 -11.80 -1.56 -21.46
C THR A 478 -11.51 -2.98 -21.92
N VAL A 479 -10.40 -3.54 -21.47
CA VAL A 479 -9.87 -4.83 -21.93
C VAL A 479 -10.64 -6.00 -21.33
N ALA A 480 -10.94 -5.92 -20.02
CA ALA A 480 -11.63 -6.99 -19.31
C ALA A 480 -12.35 -6.48 -18.06
N MET A 481 -13.43 -7.17 -17.70
CA MET A 481 -14.15 -6.96 -16.45
C MET A 481 -14.57 -8.30 -15.85
N CYS A 482 -14.56 -8.39 -14.50
CA CYS A 482 -15.03 -9.55 -13.78
C CYS A 482 -15.94 -9.12 -12.64
N SER A 483 -17.00 -9.88 -12.42
CA SER A 483 -17.89 -9.73 -11.26
C SER A 483 -17.57 -10.79 -10.24
N ASN A 484 -17.31 -10.43 -9.05
CA ASN A 484 -17.34 -11.19 -7.79
C ASN A 484 -16.24 -10.74 -6.81
N ALA A 485 -16.32 -11.31 -5.58
CA ALA A 485 -15.40 -10.97 -4.52
C ALA A 485 -13.98 -11.48 -4.79
N GLY A 486 -12.99 -10.69 -4.37
CA GLY A 486 -11.58 -11.04 -4.50
C GLY A 486 -10.65 -9.91 -4.09
N HIS A 487 -9.38 -10.08 -4.41
CA HIS A 487 -8.35 -9.06 -4.23
C HIS A 487 -7.39 -9.08 -5.41
N LEU A 488 -6.55 -8.07 -5.52
CA LEU A 488 -5.45 -8.06 -6.46
C LEU A 488 -4.16 -8.49 -5.78
N ARG A 489 -3.40 -9.36 -6.43
CA ARG A 489 -2.02 -9.68 -6.09
C ARG A 489 -1.11 -9.17 -7.19
N ILE A 490 -0.16 -8.33 -6.80
CA ILE A 490 0.83 -7.76 -7.72
C ILE A 490 2.21 -8.28 -7.35
N THR A 491 2.87 -8.93 -8.29
CA THR A 491 4.28 -9.35 -8.17
C THR A 491 5.12 -8.41 -9.01
N VAL A 492 6.00 -7.66 -8.38
CA VAL A 492 6.93 -6.73 -9.03
C VAL A 492 8.30 -7.39 -9.12
N SER A 493 8.86 -7.43 -10.30
CA SER A 493 10.23 -7.86 -10.57
C SER A 493 10.94 -6.83 -11.44
N PRO A 494 12.28 -6.91 -11.59
CA PRO A 494 13.01 -6.00 -12.47
C PRO A 494 12.54 -6.01 -13.93
N GLU A 495 11.94 -7.12 -14.39
CA GLU A 495 11.57 -7.35 -15.79
C GLU A 495 10.09 -7.03 -16.06
N GLN A 496 9.22 -7.19 -15.06
CA GLN A 496 7.79 -6.93 -15.21
C GLN A 496 7.08 -6.86 -13.86
N ALA A 497 5.99 -6.13 -13.79
CA ALA A 497 4.98 -6.30 -12.75
C ALA A 497 3.83 -7.17 -13.29
N THR A 498 3.42 -8.18 -12.52
CA THR A 498 2.30 -9.07 -12.87
C THR A 498 1.14 -8.85 -11.94
N VAL A 499 0.01 -8.40 -12.47
CA VAL A 499 -1.24 -8.22 -11.73
C VAL A 499 -2.11 -9.45 -11.92
N VAL A 500 -2.63 -10.01 -10.81
CA VAL A 500 -3.51 -11.18 -10.81
C VAL A 500 -4.75 -10.89 -9.99
N TYR A 501 -5.92 -11.09 -10.58
CA TYR A 501 -7.17 -11.13 -9.84
C TYR A 501 -7.34 -12.47 -9.14
N VAL A 502 -7.19 -12.47 -7.82
CA VAL A 502 -7.39 -13.64 -6.95
C VAL A 502 -8.82 -13.63 -6.43
N ASN A 503 -9.66 -14.45 -7.02
CA ASN A 503 -11.06 -14.52 -6.64
C ASN A 503 -11.28 -15.33 -5.35
N SER A 504 -12.22 -14.94 -4.53
CA SER A 504 -12.63 -15.64 -3.31
C SER A 504 -13.93 -16.43 -3.45
N GLY A 505 -14.52 -16.50 -4.65
CA GLY A 505 -15.74 -17.22 -5.00
C GLY A 505 -15.79 -17.62 -6.47
N SER A 506 -16.98 -17.91 -7.02
CA SER A 506 -17.14 -18.16 -8.44
C SER A 506 -17.20 -16.84 -9.22
N VAL A 507 -16.45 -16.71 -10.28
CA VAL A 507 -16.24 -15.45 -11.02
C VAL A 507 -16.65 -15.62 -12.47
N THR A 508 -17.35 -14.61 -13.00
CA THR A 508 -17.61 -14.46 -14.42
C THR A 508 -16.82 -13.29 -14.96
N CYS A 509 -15.98 -13.51 -15.97
CA CYS A 509 -15.21 -12.47 -16.63
C CYS A 509 -15.69 -12.25 -18.05
N THR A 510 -15.52 -11.04 -18.56
CA THR A 510 -15.77 -10.63 -19.94
C THR A 510 -14.48 -9.98 -20.49
N PRO A 511 -13.93 -10.42 -21.61
CA PRO A 511 -14.32 -11.63 -22.35
C PRO A 511 -14.04 -12.91 -21.54
N SER A 512 -14.79 -13.97 -21.78
CA SER A 512 -14.63 -15.24 -21.06
C SER A 512 -13.25 -15.90 -21.24
N SER A 513 -12.51 -15.50 -22.27
CA SER A 513 -11.12 -15.91 -22.56
C SER A 513 -10.09 -15.19 -21.70
N PHE A 514 -10.46 -14.13 -20.95
CA PHE A 514 -9.52 -13.39 -20.10
C PHE A 514 -8.98 -14.26 -18.97
N THR A 515 -7.66 -14.30 -18.83
CA THR A 515 -6.96 -15.18 -17.88
C THR A 515 -6.88 -14.62 -16.46
N ARG A 516 -7.52 -13.48 -16.18
CA ARG A 516 -7.51 -12.77 -14.88
C ARG A 516 -6.12 -12.28 -14.46
N SER A 517 -5.24 -12.11 -15.42
CA SER A 517 -3.91 -11.58 -15.18
C SER A 517 -3.38 -10.84 -16.40
N TYR A 518 -2.55 -9.85 -16.13
CA TYR A 518 -1.80 -9.11 -17.14
C TYR A 518 -0.44 -8.70 -16.58
N THR A 519 0.43 -8.21 -17.45
CA THR A 519 1.75 -7.71 -17.08
C THR A 519 1.89 -6.25 -17.46
N ILE A 520 2.66 -5.52 -16.67
CA ILE A 520 3.09 -4.14 -16.89
C ILE A 520 4.60 -4.18 -17.10
N ALA A 521 5.08 -3.61 -18.20
CA ALA A 521 6.52 -3.45 -18.43
C ALA A 521 7.09 -2.39 -17.47
N PRO A 522 8.36 -2.51 -17.05
CA PRO A 522 9.02 -1.43 -16.35
C PRO A 522 9.11 -0.20 -17.24
N ASN A 523 8.98 0.99 -16.63
CA ASN A 523 9.47 2.18 -17.28
C ASN A 523 10.97 1.96 -17.47
N THR A 524 11.36 1.63 -18.64
CA THR A 524 12.76 1.83 -18.98
C THR A 524 12.94 3.34 -19.05
N PRO A 525 13.89 3.93 -18.34
CA PRO A 525 14.43 5.19 -18.81
C PRO A 525 14.68 4.94 -20.30
N VAL A 526 14.08 5.73 -21.16
CA VAL A 526 14.54 5.75 -22.54
C VAL A 526 15.99 6.19 -22.38
N GLU A 527 16.93 5.23 -22.38
CA GLU A 527 18.33 5.58 -22.53
C GLU A 527 18.34 6.32 -23.85
N GLY A 528 18.30 7.66 -23.76
CA GLY A 528 18.18 8.49 -24.92
C GLY A 528 19.23 8.02 -25.91
N ILE A 529 18.91 7.98 -27.17
CA ILE A 529 19.86 7.62 -28.22
C ILE A 529 20.83 8.78 -28.35
N LEU A 530 22.11 8.53 -28.16
CA LEU A 530 23.13 9.57 -28.27
C LEU A 530 23.03 10.26 -29.63
N GLY A 531 22.77 11.58 -29.61
CA GLY A 531 22.55 12.40 -30.79
C GLY A 531 21.07 12.56 -31.19
N ASP A 532 20.12 11.92 -30.50
CA ASP A 532 18.67 12.09 -30.69
C ASP A 532 18.15 13.09 -29.63
N VAL A 533 17.98 14.34 -30.01
CA VAL A 533 17.52 15.40 -29.10
C VAL A 533 16.04 15.73 -29.29
N ASN A 534 15.37 15.12 -30.26
CA ASN A 534 13.94 15.31 -30.50
C ASN A 534 13.12 14.10 -30.04
N GLY A 535 13.78 13.00 -29.61
CA GLY A 535 13.13 11.80 -29.09
C GLY A 535 12.45 10.94 -30.17
N ASP A 536 12.79 11.10 -31.47
CA ASP A 536 12.17 10.34 -32.55
C ASP A 536 12.78 8.94 -32.77
N GLY A 537 13.80 8.58 -31.98
CA GLY A 537 14.50 7.29 -32.04
C GLY A 537 15.63 7.27 -33.06
N ASN A 538 16.00 8.39 -33.68
CA ASN A 538 17.07 8.46 -34.66
C ASN A 538 18.00 9.64 -34.36
N SER A 539 19.30 9.45 -34.46
CA SER A 539 20.27 10.54 -34.44
C SER A 539 20.55 10.97 -35.88
N ASN A 540 20.05 12.15 -36.25
CA ASN A 540 20.09 12.61 -37.65
C ASN A 540 20.17 14.15 -37.77
N SER A 541 20.05 14.66 -39.02
CA SER A 541 20.19 16.08 -39.28
C SER A 541 19.13 16.97 -38.67
N SER A 542 17.94 16.44 -38.29
CA SER A 542 16.94 17.21 -37.55
C SER A 542 17.39 17.52 -36.13
N ASP A 543 18.08 16.59 -35.47
CA ASP A 543 18.65 16.76 -34.14
C ASP A 543 19.79 17.76 -34.16
N ALA A 544 20.67 17.64 -35.14
CA ALA A 544 21.74 18.62 -35.33
C ALA A 544 21.22 20.04 -35.53
N LEU A 545 20.08 20.20 -36.21
CA LEU A 545 19.45 21.53 -36.37
C LEU A 545 18.93 22.07 -35.03
N ILE A 546 18.38 21.25 -34.18
CA ILE A 546 17.93 21.63 -32.83
C ILE A 546 19.12 22.08 -31.99
N VAL A 547 20.20 21.28 -31.97
CA VAL A 547 21.44 21.64 -31.26
C VAL A 547 22.01 22.98 -31.76
N LEU A 548 22.09 23.20 -33.09
CA LEU A 548 22.52 24.45 -33.66
C LEU A 548 21.60 25.62 -33.29
N SER A 549 20.30 25.36 -33.20
CA SER A 549 19.32 26.39 -32.79
C SER A 549 19.55 26.81 -31.35
N GLY A 550 19.81 25.89 -30.45
CA GLY A 550 20.15 26.15 -29.06
C GLY A 550 21.47 26.92 -28.92
N ASP A 551 22.52 26.51 -29.64
CA ASP A 551 23.81 27.20 -29.67
C ASP A 551 23.71 28.63 -30.23
N ALA A 552 22.77 28.87 -31.13
CA ALA A 552 22.42 30.18 -31.64
C ALA A 552 21.54 31.02 -30.67
N GLY A 553 21.21 30.49 -29.51
CA GLY A 553 20.43 31.18 -28.48
C GLY A 553 18.90 31.16 -28.70
N MET A 554 18.40 30.27 -29.56
CA MET A 554 16.97 30.01 -29.67
C MET A 554 16.50 29.11 -28.52
N ASP A 555 15.26 29.27 -28.13
CA ASP A 555 14.64 28.41 -27.12
C ASP A 555 14.41 27.00 -27.70
N ILE A 556 15.06 25.99 -27.12
CA ILE A 556 14.95 24.59 -27.46
C ILE A 556 14.41 23.77 -26.28
N SER A 557 13.83 24.39 -25.27
CA SER A 557 13.34 23.72 -24.06
C SER A 557 12.18 22.75 -24.30
N SER A 558 11.54 22.82 -25.45
CA SER A 558 10.48 21.88 -25.88
C SER A 558 11.00 20.57 -26.49
N PHE A 559 12.32 20.42 -26.67
CA PHE A 559 12.92 19.21 -27.21
C PHE A 559 13.56 18.39 -26.10
N CYS A 560 13.33 17.07 -26.12
CA CYS A 560 13.81 16.11 -25.15
C CYS A 560 14.30 14.82 -25.87
N PRO A 561 15.36 14.21 -25.38
CA PRO A 561 16.24 14.60 -24.25
C PRO A 561 17.46 15.43 -24.72
N ILE A 562 17.55 16.66 -24.26
CA ILE A 562 18.62 17.60 -24.68
C ILE A 562 20.03 17.13 -24.32
N ASN A 563 20.21 16.40 -23.21
CA ASN A 563 21.52 15.85 -22.82
C ASN A 563 22.07 14.86 -23.86
N CYS A 564 21.22 14.23 -24.65
CA CYS A 564 21.65 13.36 -25.76
C CYS A 564 22.37 14.15 -26.87
N GLY A 565 22.24 15.46 -26.88
CA GLY A 565 22.97 16.35 -27.79
C GLY A 565 24.43 16.55 -27.42
N ASP A 566 24.87 16.26 -26.19
CA ASP A 566 26.30 16.30 -25.81
C ASP A 566 27.00 15.01 -26.25
N VAL A 567 27.25 14.89 -27.54
CA VAL A 567 27.75 13.64 -28.13
C VAL A 567 29.25 13.44 -27.89
N ASN A 568 29.97 14.49 -27.53
CA ASN A 568 31.39 14.43 -27.23
C ASN A 568 31.68 14.35 -25.71
N SER A 569 30.65 14.45 -24.86
CA SER A 569 30.69 14.38 -23.40
C SER A 569 31.56 15.49 -22.76
N ASP A 570 31.56 16.69 -23.34
CA ASP A 570 32.28 17.86 -22.79
C ASP A 570 31.41 18.71 -21.86
N SER A 571 30.18 18.27 -21.58
CA SER A 571 29.16 18.93 -20.75
C SER A 571 28.54 20.19 -21.38
N LEU A 572 28.63 20.33 -22.69
CA LEU A 572 28.01 21.41 -23.47
C LEU A 572 27.27 20.78 -24.66
N VAL A 573 26.06 21.27 -24.93
CA VAL A 573 25.34 20.96 -26.17
C VAL A 573 25.51 22.15 -27.11
N ASN A 574 26.31 22.00 -28.13
CA ASN A 574 26.72 23.11 -28.99
C ASN A 574 27.00 22.71 -30.44
N SER A 575 27.47 23.64 -31.26
CA SER A 575 27.75 23.42 -32.68
C SER A 575 28.81 22.34 -32.97
N THR A 576 29.67 22.00 -32.01
CA THR A 576 30.64 20.89 -32.16
C THR A 576 29.94 19.55 -32.19
N ASP A 577 28.93 19.37 -31.33
CA ASP A 577 28.09 18.18 -31.27
C ASP A 577 27.21 18.06 -32.51
N ALA A 578 26.60 19.18 -32.91
CA ALA A 578 25.81 19.23 -34.14
C ALA A 578 26.61 18.81 -35.36
N LEU A 579 27.88 19.19 -35.44
CA LEU A 579 28.78 18.79 -36.54
C LEU A 579 29.02 17.26 -36.49
N ALA A 580 29.17 16.67 -35.31
CA ALA A 580 29.33 15.24 -35.16
C ALA A 580 28.06 14.48 -35.60
N ILE A 581 26.88 14.96 -35.20
CA ILE A 581 25.58 14.39 -35.60
C ILE A 581 25.40 14.46 -37.12
N LEU A 582 25.67 15.63 -37.75
CA LEU A 582 25.59 15.78 -39.19
C LEU A 582 26.57 14.89 -39.94
N SER A 583 27.78 14.69 -39.40
CA SER A 583 28.78 13.80 -39.98
C SER A 583 28.31 12.35 -39.92
N PHE A 584 27.73 11.94 -38.83
CA PHE A 584 27.14 10.61 -38.63
C PHE A 584 25.98 10.36 -39.62
N ASP A 585 25.05 11.30 -39.71
CA ASP A 585 23.90 11.22 -40.63
C ASP A 585 24.35 11.17 -42.10
N ALA A 586 25.45 11.85 -42.44
CA ALA A 586 26.08 11.79 -43.75
C ALA A 586 26.86 10.48 -44.02
N GLY A 587 26.84 9.53 -43.09
CA GLY A 587 27.52 8.23 -43.19
C GLY A 587 29.03 8.30 -42.98
N LEU A 588 29.55 9.36 -42.39
CA LEU A 588 30.96 9.50 -42.03
C LEU A 588 31.25 8.82 -40.70
N THR A 589 32.44 8.26 -40.55
CA THR A 589 32.88 7.70 -39.26
C THR A 589 33.18 8.86 -38.28
N VAL A 590 32.51 8.88 -37.16
CA VAL A 590 32.73 9.81 -36.04
C VAL A 590 33.32 9.06 -34.84
N PRO A 591 34.11 9.71 -33.97
CA PRO A 591 34.75 9.04 -32.83
C PRO A 591 33.78 8.80 -31.64
N PHE A 592 32.49 9.08 -31.80
CA PHE A 592 31.46 8.98 -30.77
C PHE A 592 30.45 7.89 -31.15
N PRO A 593 29.83 7.15 -30.16
CA PRO A 593 28.90 6.07 -30.44
C PRO A 593 27.46 6.59 -30.74
N LEU A 594 27.33 7.56 -31.66
CA LEU A 594 26.05 8.12 -32.08
C LEU A 594 25.06 7.02 -32.52
N GLY A 595 23.80 7.20 -32.20
CA GLY A 595 22.77 6.21 -32.48
C GLY A 595 22.74 5.02 -31.51
N SER A 596 23.64 4.98 -30.51
CA SER A 596 23.58 3.99 -29.42
C SER A 596 22.81 4.49 -28.22
N ALA A 597 22.27 3.58 -27.41
CA ALA A 597 21.63 3.90 -26.14
C ALA A 597 22.65 4.49 -25.14
N GLY A 598 22.20 5.46 -24.34
CA GLY A 598 22.96 6.10 -23.28
C GLY A 598 23.38 7.54 -23.62
N CYS A 599 22.79 8.51 -22.91
CA CYS A 599 23.12 9.92 -23.03
C CYS A 599 23.91 10.40 -21.81
N PRO A 600 24.83 11.40 -21.96
CA PRO A 600 25.59 11.91 -20.83
C PRO A 600 24.68 12.48 -19.73
N ALA A 601 24.90 12.10 -18.47
CA ALA A 601 24.19 12.64 -17.30
C ALA A 601 24.69 14.05 -16.88
N SER A 602 25.67 14.59 -17.60
CA SER A 602 26.39 15.83 -17.24
C SER A 602 25.58 17.11 -17.45
N ILE A 603 24.48 17.03 -18.22
CA ILE A 603 23.65 18.20 -18.55
C ILE A 603 22.30 18.09 -17.86
N THR A 604 21.95 19.14 -17.10
CA THR A 604 20.63 19.26 -16.49
C THR A 604 19.58 19.41 -17.59
N GLN A 605 18.65 18.50 -17.67
CA GLN A 605 17.49 18.59 -18.56
C GLN A 605 16.62 19.81 -18.20
N PRO A 606 15.99 20.46 -19.17
CA PRO A 606 14.91 21.39 -18.88
C PRO A 606 13.81 20.72 -18.08
N ALA A 607 13.16 21.47 -17.18
CA ALA A 607 12.01 20.95 -16.44
C ALA A 607 10.93 20.46 -17.44
N GLY A 608 10.55 19.20 -17.35
CA GLY A 608 9.61 18.55 -18.27
C GLY A 608 10.26 17.62 -19.32
N CYS A 609 11.59 17.55 -19.37
CA CYS A 609 12.30 16.52 -20.12
C CYS A 609 12.68 15.37 -19.17
N ASN A 610 11.85 14.37 -19.04
CA ASN A 610 12.31 13.08 -18.55
C ASN A 610 12.77 12.23 -19.74
N PRO A 611 13.95 11.58 -19.64
CA PRO A 611 14.40 10.65 -20.66
C PRO A 611 13.48 9.44 -20.74
#